data_7775d2633b241312a9e469cbf8820efa
#
_entry.id   7775d2633b241312a9e469cbf8820efa
#
_cell.length_a   1.000
_cell.length_b   1.000
_cell.length_c   1.000
_cell.angle_alpha   90.00
_cell.angle_beta   90.00
_cell.angle_gamma   90.00
#
_symmetry.space_group_name_H-M   'P 1'
#
loop_
_entity.id
_entity.type
_entity.pdbx_description
1 polymer ?
#
loop_
_entity_poly.entity_id
_entity_poly.type
_entity_poly.pdbx_seq_one_letter_code
_entity_poly.pdbx_strand_id
1 'polypeptide(L)'
;MVLMKALNRIIHPQKGWGLIAMTSLMIQGCGQWEHGVPEMNEQERQTVEAYIKTQEPVCIGRFQVAMPQQFKRRYSTLTVNDAQISAKHTTQQMFLRFIRERREELASTETYRQKDRPYLKNLYHVDSDTVVFDHNEDDFTPDSSRILEGYRLVNTTMFKVKLKAIDIDDDRYQDQRKFRKTNKADRLKQVEHLLRNLSPRKPHEIPDTPGLCFDGGFLAGGAEEPIPGAALSFREETVAMTFVDRHYRDVYVHFNANSTIKTEDTLLDRMGRAESIMQAKGDDHFAVLRKGKLELQGIEQAEEWLGTVTTDEDVRGNHFIIEANSQRGSAREPRISVTFMNGEYSLVEDDHPPLNQASLTDAEAAGLWDAITRSFRARDNAF
;
A
#
# COMPACT_ATOMS: atom_id res chain seq x y z
N MET A 1 -16.92 -6.62 15.08
CA MET A 1 -16.85 -5.23 14.55
C MET A 1 -16.11 -4.22 15.45
N VAL A 2 -16.14 -4.31 16.77
CA VAL A 2 -15.43 -3.35 17.66
C VAL A 2 -13.97 -3.73 17.89
N LEU A 3 -13.62 -5.02 17.90
CA LEU A 3 -12.31 -5.53 18.30
C LEU A 3 -11.23 -5.31 17.23
N MET A 4 -11.52 -5.62 15.98
CA MET A 4 -10.54 -5.46 14.90
C MET A 4 -10.33 -4.00 14.49
N LYS A 5 -11.36 -3.15 14.61
CA LYS A 5 -11.20 -1.70 14.51
C LYS A 5 -10.31 -1.14 15.63
N ALA A 6 -10.29 -1.78 16.82
CA ALA A 6 -9.37 -1.44 17.89
C ALA A 6 -7.94 -1.91 17.58
N LEU A 7 -7.78 -3.14 17.05
CA LEU A 7 -6.48 -3.67 16.61
C LEU A 7 -5.91 -2.84 15.46
N ASN A 8 -6.70 -2.55 14.42
CA ASN A 8 -6.29 -1.71 13.30
C ASN A 8 -5.91 -0.28 13.72
N ARG A 9 -6.58 0.30 14.73
CA ARG A 9 -6.22 1.61 15.30
C ARG A 9 -4.93 1.57 16.12
N ILE A 10 -4.65 0.44 16.78
CA ILE A 10 -3.42 0.24 17.57
C ILE A 10 -2.23 -0.03 16.63
N ILE A 11 -2.47 -0.75 15.54
CA ILE A 11 -1.46 -1.13 14.55
C ILE A 11 -1.17 0.01 13.56
N HIS A 12 -2.20 0.84 13.24
CA HIS A 12 -2.10 1.98 12.33
C HIS A 12 -2.51 3.29 13.02
N PRO A 13 -1.66 3.90 13.85
CA PRO A 13 -2.01 5.14 14.54
C PRO A 13 -2.19 6.29 13.55
N GLN A 14 -3.44 6.69 13.32
CA GLN A 14 -3.73 7.99 12.74
C GLN A 14 -3.52 9.05 13.82
N LYS A 15 -2.83 10.14 13.47
CA LYS A 15 -2.50 11.24 14.38
C LYS A 15 -3.76 11.76 15.10
N GLY A 16 -3.85 11.49 16.41
CA GLY A 16 -4.86 12.06 17.28
C GLY A 16 -4.37 12.05 18.73
N TRP A 17 -4.14 13.24 19.28
CA TRP A 17 -3.62 13.48 20.62
C TRP A 17 -4.65 13.10 21.69
N GLY A 18 -4.22 12.34 22.71
CA GLY A 18 -4.97 12.13 23.94
C GLY A 18 -4.05 11.54 25.00
N LEU A 19 -3.50 12.40 25.87
CA LEU A 19 -2.76 11.98 27.08
C LEU A 19 -3.75 11.34 28.07
N ILE A 20 -3.55 10.08 28.41
CA ILE A 20 -4.11 9.46 29.59
C ILE A 20 -2.96 8.89 30.41
N ALA A 21 -2.71 9.50 31.54
CA ALA A 21 -1.80 8.98 32.55
C ALA A 21 -2.49 7.79 33.27
N MET A 22 -1.92 6.60 33.18
CA MET A 22 -2.32 5.46 33.99
C MET A 22 -1.18 5.04 34.93
N THR A 23 -1.50 5.06 36.21
CA THR A 23 -0.71 4.56 37.33
C THR A 23 -0.54 3.06 37.23
N SER A 24 0.73 2.62 37.28
CA SER A 24 1.11 1.20 37.24
C SER A 24 0.76 0.49 38.54
N LEU A 25 -0.17 -0.46 38.52
CA LEU A 25 -0.25 -1.54 39.47
C LEU A 25 0.40 -2.78 38.89
N MET A 26 1.51 -3.21 39.47
CA MET A 26 2.14 -4.48 39.14
C MET A 26 1.30 -5.62 39.72
N ILE A 27 0.62 -6.37 38.88
CA ILE A 27 0.09 -7.68 39.22
C ILE A 27 0.85 -8.71 38.40
N GLN A 28 1.76 -9.44 39.06
CA GLN A 28 2.38 -10.65 38.52
C GLN A 28 1.32 -11.75 38.43
N GLY A 29 0.82 -11.99 37.22
CA GLY A 29 0.01 -13.16 36.91
C GLY A 29 0.61 -13.83 35.68
N CYS A 30 1.48 -14.83 35.88
CA CYS A 30 1.94 -15.73 34.84
C CYS A 30 0.79 -16.59 34.33
N GLY A 31 0.09 -16.18 33.31
CA GLY A 31 -0.74 -17.02 32.45
C GLY A 31 -0.11 -17.08 31.09
N GLN A 32 0.58 -18.18 30.76
CA GLN A 32 1.10 -18.42 29.40
C GLN A 32 -0.09 -18.73 28.48
N TRP A 33 -0.49 -17.76 27.65
CA TRP A 33 -1.48 -17.92 26.59
C TRP A 33 -0.81 -18.16 25.22
N GLU A 34 0.45 -18.59 25.21
CA GLU A 34 1.13 -19.06 24.01
C GLU A 34 0.77 -20.51 23.79
N HIS A 35 -0.21 -20.76 22.92
CA HIS A 35 -0.63 -22.13 22.59
C HIS A 35 0.31 -22.82 21.61
N GLY A 36 1.24 -22.08 21.00
CA GLY A 36 2.10 -22.56 19.92
C GLY A 36 1.32 -22.74 18.60
N VAL A 37 2.05 -22.85 17.52
CA VAL A 37 1.47 -23.23 16.21
C VAL A 37 1.14 -24.72 16.26
N PRO A 38 -0.10 -25.15 15.96
CA PRO A 38 -0.45 -26.57 15.94
C PRO A 38 0.38 -27.33 14.88
N GLU A 39 0.70 -28.59 15.19
CA GLU A 39 1.35 -29.45 14.19
C GLU A 39 0.35 -29.82 13.09
N MET A 40 0.80 -29.69 11.84
CA MET A 40 0.00 -30.09 10.67
C MET A 40 -0.16 -31.61 10.62
N ASN A 41 -1.39 -32.08 10.43
CA ASN A 41 -1.65 -33.45 10.01
C ASN A 41 -1.26 -33.65 8.52
N GLU A 42 -1.41 -34.87 8.02
CA GLU A 42 -0.99 -35.21 6.66
C GLU A 42 -1.78 -34.46 5.58
N GLN A 43 -3.08 -34.28 5.77
CA GLN A 43 -3.95 -33.56 4.82
C GLN A 43 -3.61 -32.06 4.77
N GLU A 44 -3.40 -31.44 5.92
CA GLU A 44 -2.98 -30.05 6.03
C GLU A 44 -1.62 -29.81 5.38
N ARG A 45 -0.65 -30.73 5.57
CA ARG A 45 0.63 -30.70 4.85
C ARG A 45 0.46 -30.72 3.34
N GLN A 46 -0.38 -31.63 2.83
CA GLN A 46 -0.65 -31.71 1.39
C GLN A 46 -1.30 -30.43 0.84
N THR A 47 -2.22 -29.81 1.61
CA THR A 47 -2.81 -28.51 1.25
C THR A 47 -1.72 -27.45 1.12
N VAL A 48 -0.88 -27.26 2.13
CA VAL A 48 0.18 -26.25 2.13
C VAL A 48 1.22 -26.53 1.04
N GLU A 49 1.63 -27.78 0.86
CA GLU A 49 2.55 -28.17 -0.24
C GLU A 49 1.99 -27.87 -1.63
N ALA A 50 0.68 -28.01 -1.83
CA ALA A 50 0.04 -27.65 -3.10
C ALA A 50 0.17 -26.15 -3.41
N TYR A 51 0.11 -25.28 -2.40
CA TYR A 51 0.42 -23.85 -2.55
C TYR A 51 1.89 -23.60 -2.85
N ILE A 52 2.80 -24.21 -2.09
CA ILE A 52 4.25 -24.03 -2.23
C ILE A 52 4.73 -24.41 -3.64
N LYS A 53 4.23 -25.53 -4.20
CA LYS A 53 4.59 -26.02 -5.53
C LYS A 53 4.27 -25.05 -6.66
N THR A 54 3.38 -24.09 -6.43
CA THR A 54 2.93 -23.13 -7.45
C THR A 54 3.44 -21.72 -7.19
N GLN A 55 4.40 -21.53 -6.28
CA GLN A 55 4.96 -20.23 -5.99
C GLN A 55 5.72 -19.65 -7.17
N GLU A 56 5.47 -18.37 -7.45
CA GLU A 56 6.14 -17.58 -8.47
C GLU A 56 6.67 -16.27 -7.88
N PRO A 57 7.81 -15.76 -8.39
CA PRO A 57 8.35 -14.51 -7.88
C PRO A 57 7.43 -13.32 -8.21
N VAL A 58 7.18 -12.50 -7.22
CA VAL A 58 6.41 -11.25 -7.33
C VAL A 58 7.24 -10.10 -6.80
N CYS A 59 7.33 -9.03 -7.57
CA CYS A 59 8.00 -7.80 -7.19
C CYS A 59 7.00 -6.78 -6.62
N ILE A 60 7.28 -6.23 -5.44
CA ILE A 60 6.46 -5.26 -4.71
C ILE A 60 7.35 -4.11 -4.23
N GLY A 61 7.26 -2.95 -4.87
CA GLY A 61 8.16 -1.85 -4.58
C GLY A 61 9.63 -2.25 -4.78
N ARG A 62 10.43 -2.12 -3.73
CA ARG A 62 11.85 -2.51 -3.69
C ARG A 62 12.06 -3.93 -3.20
N PHE A 63 10.99 -4.70 -2.99
CA PHE A 63 11.01 -6.03 -2.39
C PHE A 63 10.51 -7.09 -3.37
N GLN A 64 10.74 -8.35 -3.01
CA GLN A 64 10.22 -9.51 -3.74
C GLN A 64 9.75 -10.59 -2.77
N VAL A 65 8.82 -11.40 -3.23
CA VAL A 65 8.25 -12.53 -2.50
C VAL A 65 7.86 -13.64 -3.47
N ALA A 66 7.94 -14.89 -3.06
CA ALA A 66 7.36 -16.02 -3.79
C ALA A 66 5.88 -16.18 -3.38
N MET A 67 4.97 -15.89 -4.29
CA MET A 67 3.52 -15.93 -4.04
C MET A 67 2.91 -17.15 -4.76
N PRO A 68 2.10 -17.98 -4.08
CA PRO A 68 1.40 -19.07 -4.74
C PRO A 68 0.46 -18.54 -5.84
N GLN A 69 0.38 -19.25 -6.97
CA GLN A 69 -0.44 -18.85 -8.12
C GLN A 69 -1.94 -18.72 -7.83
N GLN A 70 -2.42 -19.36 -6.74
CA GLN A 70 -3.79 -19.25 -6.26
C GLN A 70 -4.12 -17.83 -5.80
N PHE A 71 -3.14 -17.11 -5.26
CA PHE A 71 -3.30 -15.73 -4.84
C PHE A 71 -3.30 -14.78 -6.04
N LYS A 72 -4.42 -14.11 -6.25
CA LYS A 72 -4.58 -13.12 -7.33
C LYS A 72 -4.51 -11.71 -6.77
N ARG A 73 -3.70 -10.87 -7.40
CA ARG A 73 -3.65 -9.46 -7.04
C ARG A 73 -5.00 -8.80 -7.30
N ARG A 74 -5.57 -8.18 -6.28
CA ARG A 74 -6.84 -7.46 -6.31
C ARG A 74 -6.67 -5.96 -6.19
N TYR A 75 -5.60 -5.53 -5.56
CA TYR A 75 -5.34 -4.12 -5.31
C TYR A 75 -3.84 -3.82 -5.43
N SER A 76 -3.52 -2.66 -5.98
CA SER A 76 -2.16 -2.14 -6.04
C SER A 76 -2.19 -0.61 -6.09
N THR A 77 -1.36 0.02 -5.26
CA THR A 77 -1.12 1.47 -5.30
C THR A 77 0.36 1.76 -5.29
N LEU A 78 0.73 2.85 -5.96
CA LEU A 78 2.05 3.45 -5.86
C LEU A 78 1.88 4.97 -5.75
N THR A 79 2.47 5.56 -4.71
CA THR A 79 2.59 7.00 -4.55
C THR A 79 4.05 7.36 -4.33
N VAL A 80 4.55 8.35 -5.05
CA VAL A 80 5.93 8.84 -4.92
C VAL A 80 5.92 10.36 -4.85
N ASN A 81 6.38 10.93 -3.72
CA ASN A 81 6.36 12.38 -3.45
C ASN A 81 5.02 13.02 -3.85
N ASP A 82 3.92 12.54 -3.28
CA ASP A 82 2.51 12.91 -3.51
C ASP A 82 1.93 12.47 -4.88
N ALA A 83 2.74 12.05 -5.84
CA ALA A 83 2.27 11.64 -7.15
C ALA A 83 1.71 10.21 -7.12
N GLN A 84 0.44 10.04 -7.46
CA GLN A 84 -0.20 8.74 -7.66
C GLN A 84 0.15 8.20 -9.04
N ILE A 85 0.63 6.95 -9.09
CA ILE A 85 1.12 6.29 -10.30
C ILE A 85 0.33 5.01 -10.55
N SER A 86 -0.09 4.80 -11.78
CA SER A 86 -0.75 3.56 -12.20
C SER A 86 -0.41 3.20 -13.64
N ALA A 87 -0.65 1.94 -14.02
CA ALA A 87 -0.47 1.44 -15.37
C ALA A 87 -1.71 0.69 -15.85
N LYS A 88 -1.98 0.73 -17.13
CA LYS A 88 -3.09 0.01 -17.77
C LYS A 88 -2.66 -0.50 -19.14
N HIS A 89 -2.93 -1.76 -19.43
CA HIS A 89 -2.73 -2.28 -20.78
C HIS A 89 -3.69 -1.61 -21.76
N THR A 90 -3.15 -1.11 -22.89
CA THR A 90 -3.92 -0.46 -23.96
C THR A 90 -3.18 -0.50 -25.30
N THR A 91 -3.89 -0.35 -26.40
CA THR A 91 -3.28 -0.16 -27.71
C THR A 91 -3.06 1.32 -28.00
N GLN A 92 -2.18 1.64 -28.98
CA GLN A 92 -1.97 3.02 -29.41
C GLN A 92 -3.28 3.70 -29.85
N GLN A 93 -4.12 2.97 -30.60
CA GLN A 93 -5.40 3.52 -31.05
C GLN A 93 -6.35 3.83 -29.87
N MET A 94 -6.43 2.94 -28.89
CA MET A 94 -7.23 3.16 -27.68
C MET A 94 -6.66 4.29 -26.82
N PHE A 95 -5.34 4.42 -26.75
CA PHE A 95 -4.68 5.53 -26.06
C PHE A 95 -5.05 6.88 -26.68
N LEU A 96 -4.89 7.03 -28.00
CA LEU A 96 -5.23 8.28 -28.71
C LEU A 96 -6.72 8.63 -28.57
N ARG A 97 -7.58 7.62 -28.63
CA ARG A 97 -9.02 7.81 -28.39
C ARG A 97 -9.27 8.29 -26.96
N PHE A 98 -8.68 7.64 -25.96
CA PHE A 98 -8.81 8.00 -24.56
C PHE A 98 -8.35 9.46 -24.29
N ILE A 99 -7.18 9.88 -24.85
CA ILE A 99 -6.67 11.24 -24.68
C ILE A 99 -7.64 12.27 -25.25
N ARG A 100 -8.24 12.00 -26.44
CA ARG A 100 -9.25 12.87 -27.04
C ARG A 100 -10.50 12.97 -26.18
N GLU A 101 -11.06 11.83 -25.77
CA GLU A 101 -12.26 11.78 -24.91
C GLU A 101 -12.02 12.48 -23.57
N ARG A 102 -10.85 12.28 -22.96
CA ARG A 102 -10.48 12.95 -21.70
C ARG A 102 -10.37 14.46 -21.87
N ARG A 103 -9.81 14.93 -22.98
CA ARG A 103 -9.75 16.36 -23.29
C ARG A 103 -11.17 16.96 -23.43
N GLU A 104 -12.03 16.29 -24.15
CA GLU A 104 -13.42 16.73 -24.35
C GLU A 104 -14.19 16.76 -23.02
N GLU A 105 -14.06 15.75 -22.21
CA GLU A 105 -14.64 15.67 -20.86
C GLU A 105 -14.18 16.86 -19.99
N LEU A 106 -12.87 17.05 -19.85
CA LEU A 106 -12.32 18.14 -19.04
C LEU A 106 -12.67 19.54 -19.59
N ALA A 107 -12.75 19.69 -20.90
CA ALA A 107 -13.12 20.96 -21.53
C ALA A 107 -14.59 21.31 -21.38
N SER A 108 -15.46 20.30 -21.30
CA SER A 108 -16.91 20.47 -21.12
C SER A 108 -17.35 20.50 -19.66
N THR A 109 -16.47 20.16 -18.71
CA THR A 109 -16.78 20.19 -17.29
C THR A 109 -17.03 21.63 -16.84
N GLU A 110 -18.18 21.87 -16.24
CA GLU A 110 -18.54 23.18 -15.68
C GLU A 110 -17.95 23.35 -14.28
N THR A 111 -17.62 24.59 -13.91
CA THR A 111 -17.24 24.95 -12.55
C THR A 111 -18.40 25.63 -11.85
N TYR A 112 -18.59 25.36 -10.57
CA TYR A 112 -19.62 26.00 -9.76
C TYR A 112 -19.52 27.54 -9.81
N ARG A 113 -18.30 28.09 -9.77
CA ARG A 113 -18.06 29.53 -9.86
C ARG A 113 -17.55 29.90 -11.24
N GLN A 114 -18.21 30.81 -11.92
CA GLN A 114 -17.83 31.31 -13.25
C GLN A 114 -16.38 31.83 -13.32
N LYS A 115 -15.89 32.45 -12.22
CA LYS A 115 -14.52 32.97 -12.15
C LYS A 115 -13.43 31.90 -12.18
N ASP A 116 -13.78 30.65 -11.94
CA ASP A 116 -12.87 29.51 -11.92
C ASP A 116 -12.89 28.74 -13.27
N ARG A 117 -13.60 29.26 -14.29
CA ARG A 117 -13.61 28.75 -15.67
C ARG A 117 -12.36 29.16 -16.44
N PRO A 118 -11.94 28.38 -17.46
CA PRO A 118 -12.43 27.04 -17.81
C PRO A 118 -11.95 25.97 -16.81
N TYR A 119 -12.59 24.79 -16.76
CA TYR A 119 -12.14 23.69 -15.92
C TYR A 119 -10.79 23.14 -16.38
N LEU A 120 -10.66 22.80 -17.68
CA LEU A 120 -9.37 22.48 -18.32
C LEU A 120 -8.59 23.77 -18.56
N LYS A 121 -7.45 23.91 -17.91
CA LYS A 121 -6.61 25.12 -18.03
C LYS A 121 -5.57 25.02 -19.13
N ASN A 122 -4.93 23.84 -19.26
CA ASN A 122 -3.94 23.62 -20.30
C ASN A 122 -3.81 22.13 -20.65
N LEU A 123 -3.25 21.87 -21.82
CA LEU A 123 -2.80 20.56 -22.29
C LEU A 123 -1.37 20.69 -22.79
N TYR A 124 -0.44 20.11 -22.03
CA TYR A 124 0.98 20.09 -22.41
C TYR A 124 1.25 18.82 -23.23
N HIS A 125 1.76 19.01 -24.44
CA HIS A 125 2.32 17.94 -25.27
C HIS A 125 3.82 17.88 -25.00
N VAL A 126 4.25 16.89 -24.20
CA VAL A 126 5.66 16.73 -23.82
C VAL A 126 6.46 16.10 -24.95
N ASP A 127 5.89 15.07 -25.56
CA ASP A 127 6.39 14.39 -26.76
C ASP A 127 5.22 13.71 -27.50
N SER A 128 5.52 12.84 -28.50
CA SER A 128 4.51 12.13 -29.30
C SER A 128 3.61 11.19 -28.50
N ASP A 129 4.13 10.67 -27.37
CA ASP A 129 3.50 9.62 -26.59
C ASP A 129 3.16 10.07 -25.15
N THR A 130 3.42 11.35 -24.84
CA THR A 130 3.29 11.91 -23.49
C THR A 130 2.51 13.21 -23.50
N VAL A 131 1.42 13.25 -22.72
CA VAL A 131 0.60 14.47 -22.52
C VAL A 131 0.33 14.70 -21.04
N VAL A 132 0.19 15.97 -20.64
CA VAL A 132 -0.21 16.35 -19.27
C VAL A 132 -1.37 17.33 -19.35
N PHE A 133 -2.49 16.99 -18.72
CA PHE A 133 -3.61 17.88 -18.51
C PHE A 133 -3.40 18.68 -17.22
N ASP A 134 -3.59 19.99 -17.29
CA ASP A 134 -3.71 20.92 -16.14
C ASP A 134 -5.16 21.32 -16.01
N HIS A 135 -5.82 20.89 -14.98
CA HIS A 135 -7.24 21.21 -14.74
C HIS A 135 -7.52 21.55 -13.27
N ASN A 136 -8.68 22.11 -12.98
CA ASN A 136 -9.12 22.35 -11.60
C ASN A 136 -9.16 21.03 -10.83
N GLU A 137 -8.95 21.06 -9.52
CA GLU A 137 -9.00 19.88 -8.66
C GLU A 137 -10.37 19.19 -8.71
N ASP A 138 -11.43 20.01 -8.58
CA ASP A 138 -12.83 19.63 -8.76
C ASP A 138 -13.65 20.86 -9.21
N ASP A 139 -14.96 20.71 -9.37
CA ASP A 139 -15.86 21.76 -9.83
C ASP A 139 -16.22 22.81 -8.75
N PHE A 140 -15.97 22.54 -7.47
CA PHE A 140 -16.28 23.40 -6.34
C PHE A 140 -15.07 24.18 -5.80
N THR A 141 -13.85 23.62 -5.90
CA THR A 141 -12.64 24.27 -5.40
C THR A 141 -12.22 25.44 -6.27
N PRO A 142 -11.57 26.47 -5.69
CA PRO A 142 -10.96 27.54 -6.47
C PRO A 142 -9.98 27.01 -7.51
N ASP A 143 -9.89 27.66 -8.67
CA ASP A 143 -8.99 27.28 -9.74
C ASP A 143 -7.49 27.46 -9.40
N SER A 144 -7.17 27.98 -8.21
CA SER A 144 -5.82 27.91 -7.64
C SER A 144 -5.39 26.49 -7.23
N SER A 145 -6.35 25.58 -7.00
CA SER A 145 -6.11 24.16 -6.74
C SER A 145 -6.18 23.40 -8.05
N ARG A 146 -5.07 22.80 -8.43
CA ARG A 146 -4.88 22.11 -9.72
C ARG A 146 -4.62 20.64 -9.57
N ILE A 147 -4.99 19.90 -10.59
CA ILE A 147 -4.47 18.56 -10.87
C ILE A 147 -3.63 18.61 -12.13
N LEU A 148 -2.43 18.08 -12.04
CA LEU A 148 -1.61 17.70 -13.19
C LEU A 148 -1.80 16.21 -13.41
N GLU A 149 -2.45 15.85 -14.51
CA GLU A 149 -2.80 14.49 -14.85
C GLU A 149 -2.04 14.09 -16.13
N GLY A 150 -0.91 13.40 -15.94
CA GLY A 150 -0.02 13.02 -17.03
C GLY A 150 -0.27 11.60 -17.52
N TYR A 151 -0.16 11.38 -18.83
CA TYR A 151 -0.29 10.09 -19.48
C TYR A 151 0.86 9.87 -20.45
N ARG A 152 1.42 8.65 -20.42
CA ARG A 152 2.44 8.20 -21.37
C ARG A 152 2.13 6.80 -21.84
N LEU A 153 2.24 6.58 -23.16
CA LEU A 153 2.17 5.25 -23.75
C LEU A 153 3.59 4.71 -23.97
N VAL A 154 3.89 3.54 -23.41
CA VAL A 154 5.12 2.81 -23.71
C VAL A 154 4.74 1.41 -24.16
N ASN A 155 5.01 1.08 -25.42
CA ASN A 155 4.54 -0.15 -26.08
C ASN A 155 2.99 -0.28 -25.97
N THR A 156 2.51 -1.24 -25.20
CA THR A 156 1.08 -1.47 -24.97
C THR A 156 0.66 -1.15 -23.53
N THR A 157 1.40 -0.30 -22.83
CA THR A 157 1.09 0.11 -21.46
C THR A 157 0.95 1.63 -21.39
N MET A 158 -0.23 2.08 -21.00
CA MET A 158 -0.47 3.47 -20.64
C MET A 158 -0.16 3.67 -19.18
N PHE A 159 0.75 4.56 -18.88
CA PHE A 159 1.05 5.05 -17.54
C PHE A 159 0.27 6.32 -17.26
N LYS A 160 -0.20 6.45 -16.02
CA LYS A 160 -0.83 7.65 -15.49
C LYS A 160 -0.07 8.13 -14.28
N VAL A 161 0.22 9.43 -14.22
CA VAL A 161 0.73 10.14 -13.05
C VAL A 161 -0.24 11.25 -12.71
N LYS A 162 -0.78 11.26 -11.49
CA LYS A 162 -1.70 12.29 -11.00
C LYS A 162 -1.11 12.98 -9.78
N LEU A 163 -1.03 14.32 -9.84
CA LEU A 163 -0.40 15.14 -8.81
C LEU A 163 -1.18 16.42 -8.58
N LYS A 164 -1.36 16.81 -7.31
CA LYS A 164 -1.93 18.11 -6.94
C LYS A 164 -0.88 19.22 -7.09
N ALA A 165 -1.33 20.36 -7.56
CA ALA A 165 -0.53 21.57 -7.68
C ALA A 165 -1.27 22.81 -7.20
N ILE A 166 -0.53 23.89 -6.95
CA ILE A 166 -1.05 25.20 -6.57
C ILE A 166 -0.63 26.21 -7.64
N ASP A 167 -1.62 26.97 -8.11
CA ASP A 167 -1.43 28.07 -9.05
C ASP A 167 -2.13 29.31 -8.52
N ILE A 168 -1.38 30.22 -7.91
CA ILE A 168 -1.86 31.48 -7.34
C ILE A 168 -1.21 32.71 -8.00
N ASP A 169 -0.79 32.57 -9.26
CA ASP A 169 -0.14 33.66 -10.00
C ASP A 169 -1.14 34.73 -10.48
N ASP A 170 -2.44 34.39 -10.57
CA ASP A 170 -3.50 35.33 -10.85
C ASP A 170 -3.64 36.35 -9.70
N ASP A 171 -3.88 37.63 -10.03
CA ASP A 171 -4.01 38.72 -9.05
C ASP A 171 -5.16 38.54 -8.07
N ARG A 172 -6.16 37.74 -8.42
CA ARG A 172 -7.23 37.32 -7.50
C ARG A 172 -6.73 36.63 -6.24
N TYR A 173 -5.53 36.07 -6.29
CA TYR A 173 -4.91 35.32 -5.20
C TYR A 173 -3.78 36.08 -4.50
N GLN A 174 -3.66 37.40 -4.72
CA GLN A 174 -2.59 38.22 -4.13
C GLN A 174 -2.48 38.05 -2.62
N ASP A 175 -3.60 37.96 -1.90
CA ASP A 175 -3.58 37.76 -0.46
C ASP A 175 -3.10 36.38 -0.05
N GLN A 176 -3.34 35.37 -0.86
CA GLN A 176 -2.85 34.02 -0.58
C GLN A 176 -1.34 33.88 -0.73
N ARG A 177 -0.71 34.70 -1.57
CA ARG A 177 0.76 34.69 -1.79
C ARG A 177 1.53 35.03 -0.51
N LYS A 178 0.89 35.59 0.51
CA LYS A 178 1.49 35.85 1.84
C LYS A 178 1.74 34.54 2.63
N PHE A 179 0.97 33.47 2.35
CA PHE A 179 0.96 32.23 3.13
C PHE A 179 1.29 30.99 2.28
N ARG A 180 1.17 31.08 0.96
CA ARG A 180 1.33 29.97 0.02
C ARG A 180 2.16 30.43 -1.18
N LYS A 181 2.82 29.49 -1.84
CA LYS A 181 3.56 29.73 -3.09
C LYS A 181 2.95 28.91 -4.21
N THR A 182 2.97 29.46 -5.42
CA THR A 182 2.73 28.67 -6.61
C THR A 182 3.80 27.58 -6.73
N ASN A 183 3.39 26.38 -7.12
CA ASN A 183 4.32 25.26 -7.32
C ASN A 183 4.01 24.49 -8.61
N LYS A 184 3.05 24.95 -9.40
CA LYS A 184 2.59 24.25 -10.61
C LYS A 184 3.73 23.91 -11.58
N ALA A 185 4.65 24.86 -11.83
CA ALA A 185 5.76 24.63 -12.76
C ALA A 185 6.70 23.54 -12.26
N ASP A 186 6.99 23.48 -10.96
CA ASP A 186 7.83 22.43 -10.39
C ASP A 186 7.10 21.09 -10.37
N ARG A 187 5.82 21.09 -10.00
CA ARG A 187 4.99 19.86 -10.05
C ARG A 187 4.85 19.31 -11.48
N LEU A 188 4.82 20.18 -12.50
CA LEU A 188 4.85 19.74 -13.91
C LEU A 188 6.16 19.02 -14.23
N LYS A 189 7.32 19.58 -13.85
CA LYS A 189 8.63 18.91 -14.00
C LYS A 189 8.65 17.54 -13.29
N GLN A 190 8.03 17.46 -12.12
CA GLN A 190 7.92 16.20 -11.37
C GLN A 190 7.10 15.15 -12.14
N VAL A 191 5.94 15.52 -12.68
CA VAL A 191 5.08 14.63 -13.49
C VAL A 191 5.84 14.15 -14.73
N GLU A 192 6.51 15.06 -15.45
CA GLU A 192 7.31 14.70 -16.62
C GLU A 192 8.46 13.76 -16.29
N HIS A 193 9.19 14.03 -15.20
CA HIS A 193 10.30 13.19 -14.75
C HIS A 193 9.80 11.78 -14.42
N LEU A 194 8.72 11.66 -13.66
CA LEU A 194 8.14 10.37 -13.31
C LEU A 194 7.71 9.61 -14.57
N LEU A 195 6.97 10.24 -15.48
CA LEU A 195 6.53 9.61 -16.73
C LEU A 195 7.69 9.10 -17.58
N ARG A 196 8.82 9.83 -17.66
CA ARG A 196 10.00 9.40 -18.43
C ARG A 196 10.68 8.16 -17.84
N ASN A 197 10.62 7.97 -16.52
CA ASN A 197 11.25 6.86 -15.81
C ASN A 197 10.34 5.63 -15.62
N LEU A 198 9.13 5.66 -16.19
CA LEU A 198 8.20 4.53 -16.16
C LEU A 198 8.43 3.60 -17.36
N SER A 199 8.45 2.30 -17.09
CA SER A 199 8.55 1.24 -18.09
C SER A 199 7.57 0.09 -17.80
N PRO A 200 7.05 -0.61 -18.84
CA PRO A 200 6.26 -1.81 -18.67
C PRO A 200 7.06 -2.92 -18.02
N ARG A 201 6.39 -3.75 -17.21
CA ARG A 201 6.98 -4.92 -16.55
C ARG A 201 6.03 -6.12 -16.67
N LYS A 202 6.59 -7.28 -16.97
CA LYS A 202 5.83 -8.55 -16.94
C LYS A 202 5.51 -8.96 -15.49
N PRO A 203 4.44 -9.71 -15.23
CA PRO A 203 4.00 -10.04 -13.87
C PRO A 203 5.08 -10.66 -12.97
N HIS A 204 5.88 -11.59 -13.51
CA HIS A 204 6.89 -12.34 -12.73
C HIS A 204 8.33 -11.86 -12.98
N GLU A 205 8.48 -10.75 -13.69
CA GLU A 205 9.78 -10.13 -13.92
C GLU A 205 10.26 -9.42 -12.65
N ILE A 206 11.48 -9.75 -12.23
CA ILE A 206 12.17 -9.08 -11.12
C ILE A 206 13.28 -8.22 -11.73
N PRO A 207 13.13 -6.88 -11.77
CA PRO A 207 14.16 -5.98 -12.27
C PRO A 207 15.42 -6.05 -11.39
N ASP A 208 16.58 -5.95 -12.02
CA ASP A 208 17.91 -5.96 -11.37
C ASP A 208 18.48 -4.55 -11.16
N THR A 209 17.72 -3.52 -11.49
CA THR A 209 18.09 -2.10 -11.37
C THR A 209 17.34 -1.42 -10.22
N PRO A 210 17.88 -0.29 -9.69
CA PRO A 210 17.21 0.49 -8.65
C PRO A 210 15.83 0.99 -9.11
N GLY A 211 14.82 0.86 -8.24
CA GLY A 211 13.47 1.34 -8.54
C GLY A 211 12.35 0.57 -7.87
N LEU A 212 11.12 0.93 -8.23
CA LEU A 212 9.87 0.48 -7.62
C LEU A 212 9.03 -0.33 -8.59
N CYS A 213 8.72 -1.56 -8.20
CA CYS A 213 7.72 -2.37 -8.89
C CYS A 213 6.30 -2.01 -8.43
N PHE A 214 5.40 -1.93 -9.38
CA PHE A 214 3.95 -1.82 -9.13
C PHE A 214 3.19 -2.63 -10.19
N ASP A 215 1.87 -2.61 -10.14
CA ASP A 215 1.06 -3.37 -11.08
C ASP A 215 1.27 -2.92 -12.54
N GLY A 216 1.77 -3.81 -13.38
CA GLY A 216 2.01 -3.57 -14.80
C GLY A 216 3.20 -2.66 -15.12
N GLY A 217 3.94 -2.18 -14.12
CA GLY A 217 5.02 -1.22 -14.35
C GLY A 217 6.19 -1.29 -13.38
N PHE A 218 7.22 -0.55 -13.77
CA PHE A 218 8.43 -0.29 -12.99
C PHE A 218 8.78 1.19 -13.09
N LEU A 219 9.04 1.83 -11.96
CA LEU A 219 9.57 3.18 -11.88
C LEU A 219 11.05 3.12 -11.52
N ALA A 220 11.93 3.47 -12.46
CA ALA A 220 13.37 3.50 -12.23
C ALA A 220 13.76 4.64 -11.28
N GLY A 221 14.84 4.42 -10.52
CA GLY A 221 15.48 5.41 -9.64
C GLY A 221 15.82 4.88 -8.26
N GLY A 222 16.97 5.29 -7.74
CA GLY A 222 17.48 4.92 -6.42
C GLY A 222 16.64 5.51 -5.28
N ALA A 223 16.73 4.90 -4.09
CA ALA A 223 15.98 5.34 -2.91
C ALA A 223 16.41 6.75 -2.43
N GLU A 224 17.65 7.12 -2.67
CA GLU A 224 18.21 8.41 -2.26
C GLU A 224 18.21 9.44 -3.41
N GLU A 225 17.81 9.04 -4.60
CA GLU A 225 17.78 9.90 -5.79
C GLU A 225 16.59 10.87 -5.69
N PRO A 226 16.82 12.20 -5.64
CA PRO A 226 15.74 13.17 -5.53
C PRO A 226 14.91 13.22 -6.81
N ILE A 227 13.63 13.54 -6.67
CA ILE A 227 12.73 13.72 -7.82
C ILE A 227 12.69 15.21 -8.18
N PRO A 228 13.11 15.60 -9.41
CA PRO A 228 13.05 16.98 -9.86
C PRO A 228 11.63 17.55 -9.76
N GLY A 229 11.50 18.73 -9.16
CA GLY A 229 10.22 19.41 -8.96
C GLY A 229 9.37 18.92 -7.77
N ALA A 230 9.81 17.90 -7.05
CA ALA A 230 9.17 17.50 -5.81
C ALA A 230 9.38 18.56 -4.72
N ALA A 231 8.45 18.64 -3.76
CA ALA A 231 8.54 19.58 -2.65
C ALA A 231 9.67 19.24 -1.67
N LEU A 232 10.03 17.97 -1.58
CA LEU A 232 11.07 17.44 -0.70
C LEU A 232 12.30 17.06 -1.52
N SER A 233 13.47 17.26 -0.93
CA SER A 233 14.76 16.88 -1.51
C SER A 233 15.09 15.38 -1.38
N PHE A 234 14.21 14.60 -0.75
CA PHE A 234 14.31 13.16 -0.58
C PHE A 234 13.06 12.46 -1.13
N ARG A 235 13.18 11.16 -1.39
CA ARG A 235 12.05 10.36 -1.89
C ARG A 235 11.12 9.97 -0.75
N GLU A 236 9.83 10.16 -1.00
CA GLU A 236 8.75 9.57 -0.23
C GLU A 236 8.07 8.52 -1.12
N GLU A 237 8.00 7.30 -0.64
CA GLU A 237 7.48 6.16 -1.40
C GLU A 237 6.45 5.40 -0.56
N THR A 238 5.30 5.17 -1.16
CA THR A 238 4.27 4.28 -0.59
C THR A 238 3.83 3.32 -1.67
N VAL A 239 4.00 2.03 -1.40
CA VAL A 239 3.51 0.96 -2.25
C VAL A 239 2.66 0.01 -1.43
N ALA A 240 1.50 -0.38 -1.96
CA ALA A 240 0.67 -1.40 -1.34
C ALA A 240 0.14 -2.37 -2.40
N MET A 241 0.08 -3.66 -2.05
CA MET A 241 -0.52 -4.71 -2.88
C MET A 241 -1.29 -5.69 -2.01
N THR A 242 -2.49 -6.06 -2.45
CA THR A 242 -3.31 -7.10 -1.83
C THR A 242 -3.49 -8.26 -2.78
N PHE A 243 -3.25 -9.46 -2.29
CA PHE A 243 -3.44 -10.72 -2.99
C PHE A 243 -4.50 -11.54 -2.24
N VAL A 244 -5.53 -11.95 -2.93
CA VAL A 244 -6.64 -12.75 -2.39
C VAL A 244 -6.60 -14.13 -3.03
N ASP A 245 -6.78 -15.17 -2.23
CA ASP A 245 -6.90 -16.52 -2.75
C ASP A 245 -8.16 -16.65 -3.63
N ARG A 246 -8.04 -17.28 -4.80
CA ARG A 246 -9.15 -17.40 -5.75
C ARG A 246 -10.22 -18.40 -5.32
N HIS A 247 -9.87 -19.34 -4.43
CA HIS A 247 -10.76 -20.38 -3.92
C HIS A 247 -11.33 -20.01 -2.55
N TYR A 248 -10.50 -19.42 -1.70
CA TYR A 248 -10.82 -18.99 -0.33
C TYR A 248 -10.73 -17.47 -0.23
N ARG A 249 -11.81 -16.78 -0.60
CA ARG A 249 -11.84 -15.30 -0.69
C ARG A 249 -11.65 -14.60 0.67
N ASP A 250 -11.83 -15.33 1.76
CA ASP A 250 -11.54 -14.91 3.13
C ASP A 250 -10.07 -15.09 3.53
N VAL A 251 -9.21 -15.55 2.58
CA VAL A 251 -7.77 -15.68 2.76
C VAL A 251 -7.05 -14.68 1.87
N TYR A 252 -6.34 -13.73 2.48
CA TYR A 252 -5.60 -12.74 1.73
C TYR A 252 -4.28 -12.33 2.41
N VAL A 253 -3.38 -11.79 1.60
CA VAL A 253 -2.11 -11.20 2.03
C VAL A 253 -2.04 -9.75 1.55
N HIS A 254 -1.76 -8.84 2.46
CA HIS A 254 -1.56 -7.43 2.18
C HIS A 254 -0.12 -7.02 2.47
N PHE A 255 0.55 -6.44 1.48
CA PHE A 255 1.88 -5.87 1.59
C PHE A 255 1.78 -4.35 1.55
N ASN A 256 2.46 -3.67 2.48
CA ASN A 256 2.61 -2.23 2.48
C ASN A 256 4.06 -1.87 2.81
N ALA A 257 4.66 -1.01 2.00
CA ALA A 257 5.92 -0.37 2.31
C ALA A 257 5.73 1.14 2.22
N ASN A 258 6.04 1.86 3.29
CA ASN A 258 5.78 3.30 3.42
C ASN A 258 6.97 4.01 4.08
N SER A 259 7.59 4.92 3.35
CA SER A 259 8.74 5.69 3.81
C SER A 259 8.38 6.92 4.65
N THR A 260 7.09 7.27 4.74
CA THR A 260 6.63 8.48 5.44
C THR A 260 6.16 8.21 6.86
N ILE A 261 5.94 6.93 7.20
CA ILE A 261 5.42 6.52 8.50
C ILE A 261 6.58 6.10 9.41
N LYS A 262 6.61 6.70 10.59
CA LYS A 262 7.43 6.27 11.73
C LYS A 262 6.52 6.01 12.91
N THR A 263 6.82 4.95 13.67
CA THR A 263 6.16 4.66 14.94
C THR A 263 7.17 4.80 16.09
N GLU A 264 6.69 5.19 17.25
CA GLU A 264 7.55 5.25 18.46
C GLU A 264 7.81 3.84 19.00
N ASP A 265 6.81 2.97 18.91
CA ASP A 265 6.83 1.60 19.42
C ASP A 265 7.03 0.59 18.29
N THR A 266 7.63 -0.55 18.62
CA THR A 266 7.75 -1.70 17.72
C THR A 266 6.43 -2.46 17.58
N LEU A 267 6.35 -3.44 16.67
CA LEU A 267 5.16 -4.31 16.55
C LEU A 267 4.88 -5.03 17.90
N LEU A 268 5.92 -5.64 18.47
CA LEU A 268 5.76 -6.44 19.70
C LEU A 268 5.34 -5.59 20.91
N ASP A 269 5.82 -4.34 21.00
CA ASP A 269 5.37 -3.42 22.07
C ASP A 269 3.88 -3.11 21.93
N ARG A 270 3.38 -2.88 20.73
CA ARG A 270 1.97 -2.60 20.46
C ARG A 270 1.10 -3.83 20.67
N MET A 271 1.57 -4.99 20.20
CA MET A 271 0.82 -6.24 20.36
C MET A 271 0.73 -6.68 21.80
N GLY A 272 1.77 -6.50 22.64
CA GLY A 272 1.70 -6.79 24.07
C GLY A 272 0.60 -5.99 24.80
N ARG A 273 0.37 -4.73 24.41
CA ARG A 273 -0.76 -3.93 24.93
C ARG A 273 -2.11 -4.45 24.41
N ALA A 274 -2.18 -4.81 23.11
CA ALA A 274 -3.39 -5.36 22.52
C ALA A 274 -3.77 -6.70 23.16
N GLU A 275 -2.83 -7.61 23.38
CA GLU A 275 -3.01 -8.89 24.06
C GLU A 275 -3.63 -8.70 25.44
N SER A 276 -3.13 -7.76 26.23
CA SER A 276 -3.68 -7.47 27.57
C SER A 276 -5.14 -7.02 27.51
N ILE A 277 -5.53 -6.24 26.49
CA ILE A 277 -6.90 -5.78 26.29
C ILE A 277 -7.81 -6.95 25.88
N MET A 278 -7.34 -7.80 24.96
CA MET A 278 -8.08 -8.97 24.46
C MET A 278 -8.36 -9.98 25.59
N GLN A 279 -7.33 -10.28 26.39
CA GLN A 279 -7.45 -11.14 27.57
C GLN A 279 -8.47 -10.59 28.60
N ALA A 280 -8.41 -9.27 28.87
CA ALA A 280 -9.34 -8.65 29.80
C ALA A 280 -10.80 -8.67 29.30
N LYS A 281 -11.03 -8.76 28.01
CA LYS A 281 -12.37 -8.88 27.41
C LYS A 281 -12.91 -10.31 27.38
N GLY A 282 -12.05 -11.32 27.60
CA GLY A 282 -12.46 -12.72 27.58
C GLY A 282 -12.87 -13.20 26.18
N ASP A 283 -12.14 -12.79 25.12
CA ASP A 283 -12.37 -13.30 23.77
C ASP A 283 -11.91 -14.77 23.70
N ASP A 284 -12.86 -15.70 23.66
CA ASP A 284 -12.60 -17.14 23.60
C ASP A 284 -11.86 -17.59 22.33
N HIS A 285 -11.87 -16.76 21.28
CA HIS A 285 -11.14 -17.02 20.03
C HIS A 285 -9.71 -16.48 20.05
N PHE A 286 -9.37 -15.65 21.03
CA PHE A 286 -8.05 -15.03 21.06
C PHE A 286 -6.98 -16.00 21.57
N ALA A 287 -5.95 -16.21 20.76
CA ALA A 287 -4.73 -16.91 21.18
C ALA A 287 -3.52 -16.39 20.41
N VAL A 288 -2.38 -16.29 21.09
CA VAL A 288 -1.10 -16.03 20.45
C VAL A 288 -0.47 -17.35 20.04
N LEU A 289 -0.24 -17.54 18.76
CA LEU A 289 0.37 -18.75 18.20
C LEU A 289 1.90 -18.65 18.18
N ARG A 290 2.43 -17.51 17.75
CA ARG A 290 3.87 -17.24 17.68
C ARG A 290 4.12 -15.74 17.64
N LYS A 291 5.18 -15.28 18.28
CA LYS A 291 5.66 -13.90 18.16
C LYS A 291 7.16 -13.82 18.40
N GLY A 292 7.82 -12.85 17.80
CA GLY A 292 9.25 -12.66 18.02
C GLY A 292 9.91 -11.79 16.95
N LYS A 293 11.23 -11.71 17.03
CA LYS A 293 12.07 -11.10 16.01
C LYS A 293 12.26 -12.08 14.85
N LEU A 294 12.30 -11.53 13.65
CA LEU A 294 12.44 -12.29 12.41
C LEU A 294 13.64 -11.77 11.63
N GLU A 295 14.44 -12.67 11.06
CA GLU A 295 15.52 -12.34 10.14
C GLU A 295 15.02 -12.45 8.70
N LEU A 296 15.07 -11.32 7.98
CA LEU A 296 14.70 -11.22 6.56
C LEU A 296 15.88 -10.68 5.77
N GLN A 297 16.19 -11.30 4.63
CA GLN A 297 17.34 -10.90 3.82
C GLN A 297 17.20 -9.46 3.29
N GLY A 298 18.14 -8.59 3.69
CA GLY A 298 18.17 -7.18 3.28
C GLY A 298 17.07 -6.31 3.89
N ILE A 299 16.46 -6.77 5.00
CA ILE A 299 15.47 -6.04 5.78
C ILE A 299 15.87 -6.14 7.24
N GLU A 300 16.08 -4.99 7.87
CA GLU A 300 16.50 -4.92 9.27
C GLU A 300 15.27 -4.81 10.21
N GLN A 301 15.50 -5.18 11.48
CA GLN A 301 14.53 -4.97 12.57
C GLN A 301 13.12 -5.48 12.27
N ALA A 302 13.01 -6.69 11.69
CA ALA A 302 11.72 -7.31 11.47
C ALA A 302 11.22 -8.04 12.73
N GLU A 303 9.93 -7.88 13.01
CA GLU A 303 9.19 -8.55 14.08
C GLU A 303 7.95 -9.21 13.50
N GLU A 304 7.54 -10.35 14.05
CA GLU A 304 6.30 -11.02 13.69
C GLU A 304 5.39 -11.23 14.89
N TRP A 305 4.10 -11.28 14.63
CA TRP A 305 3.08 -11.70 15.54
C TRP A 305 2.02 -12.52 14.80
N LEU A 306 1.72 -13.72 15.30
CA LEU A 306 0.73 -14.64 14.77
C LEU A 306 -0.30 -14.92 15.85
N GLY A 307 -1.56 -14.69 15.55
CA GLY A 307 -2.63 -14.97 16.50
C GLY A 307 -3.94 -15.40 15.85
N THR A 308 -4.77 -16.04 16.65
CA THR A 308 -6.19 -16.25 16.35
C THR A 308 -6.99 -15.13 17.00
N VAL A 309 -8.05 -14.70 16.34
CA VAL A 309 -8.91 -13.61 16.76
C VAL A 309 -10.34 -13.86 16.31
N THR A 310 -11.31 -13.18 16.93
CA THR A 310 -12.63 -13.00 16.32
C THR A 310 -12.51 -11.97 15.21
N THR A 311 -12.78 -12.36 13.96
CA THR A 311 -12.67 -11.51 12.77
C THR A 311 -13.85 -10.53 12.66
N ASP A 312 -13.81 -9.60 11.70
CA ASP A 312 -14.93 -8.70 11.40
C ASP A 312 -16.17 -9.47 10.86
N GLU A 313 -15.98 -10.71 10.37
CA GLU A 313 -17.06 -11.64 9.97
C GLU A 313 -17.66 -12.43 11.14
N ASP A 314 -17.25 -12.13 12.38
CA ASP A 314 -17.69 -12.79 13.62
C ASP A 314 -17.38 -14.30 13.67
N VAL A 315 -16.29 -14.72 13.03
CA VAL A 315 -15.77 -16.08 13.09
C VAL A 315 -14.39 -16.12 13.71
N ARG A 316 -13.99 -17.30 14.25
CA ARG A 316 -12.62 -17.54 14.66
C ARG A 316 -11.73 -17.63 13.43
N GLY A 317 -10.74 -16.75 13.32
CA GLY A 317 -9.82 -16.68 12.20
C GLY A 317 -8.39 -16.36 12.63
N ASN A 318 -7.52 -16.14 11.65
CA ASN A 318 -6.12 -15.84 11.88
C ASN A 318 -5.78 -14.43 11.40
N HIS A 319 -5.02 -13.73 12.23
CA HIS A 319 -4.39 -12.45 11.87
C HIS A 319 -2.90 -12.56 12.16
N PHE A 320 -2.08 -12.57 11.10
CA PHE A 320 -0.64 -12.65 11.19
C PHE A 320 -0.02 -11.39 10.63
N ILE A 321 1.03 -10.89 11.27
CA ILE A 321 1.66 -9.62 10.92
C ILE A 321 3.17 -9.78 10.98
N ILE A 322 3.86 -9.26 9.96
CA ILE A 322 5.25 -8.83 10.02
C ILE A 322 5.27 -7.31 9.96
N GLU A 323 6.12 -6.72 10.79
CA GLU A 323 6.48 -5.31 10.65
C GLU A 323 8.00 -5.16 10.72
N ALA A 324 8.56 -4.33 9.83
CA ALA A 324 9.99 -4.03 9.85
C ALA A 324 10.22 -2.52 9.69
N ASN A 325 11.38 -2.05 10.17
CA ASN A 325 11.82 -0.65 10.08
C ASN A 325 10.81 0.36 10.65
N SER A 326 9.99 -0.03 11.61
CA SER A 326 8.88 0.80 12.10
C SER A 326 9.33 2.17 12.62
N GLN A 327 10.53 2.28 13.14
CA GLN A 327 11.11 3.51 13.71
C GLN A 327 11.99 4.31 12.73
N ARG A 328 12.24 3.82 11.50
CA ARG A 328 13.16 4.42 10.52
C ARG A 328 12.49 5.44 9.60
N GLY A 329 11.64 4.99 8.70
CA GLY A 329 10.86 5.82 7.78
C GLY A 329 11.71 6.60 6.78
N SER A 330 12.34 5.89 5.83
CA SER A 330 13.02 6.45 4.66
C SER A 330 12.75 5.56 3.45
N ALA A 331 13.04 6.03 2.24
CA ALA A 331 12.88 5.21 1.05
C ALA A 331 13.83 3.99 1.03
N ARG A 332 14.96 4.08 1.73
CA ARG A 332 15.90 2.97 1.91
C ARG A 332 15.45 1.98 2.99
N GLU A 333 14.87 2.49 4.07
CA GLU A 333 14.35 1.72 5.20
C GLU A 333 12.88 2.10 5.45
N PRO A 334 11.97 1.78 4.51
CA PRO A 334 10.56 2.10 4.69
C PRO A 334 9.98 1.23 5.81
N ARG A 335 8.96 1.74 6.49
CA ARG A 335 8.15 0.86 7.34
C ARG A 335 7.47 -0.16 6.43
N ILE A 336 7.74 -1.42 6.68
CA ILE A 336 7.14 -2.55 5.98
C ILE A 336 6.08 -3.16 6.88
N SER A 337 4.92 -3.48 6.32
CA SER A 337 3.89 -4.28 6.98
C SER A 337 3.42 -5.36 6.01
N VAL A 338 3.47 -6.61 6.44
CA VAL A 338 2.86 -7.75 5.75
C VAL A 338 1.79 -8.30 6.66
N THR A 339 0.56 -8.36 6.18
CA THR A 339 -0.58 -8.88 6.94
C THR A 339 -1.19 -10.05 6.20
N PHE A 340 -1.42 -11.15 6.89
CA PHE A 340 -2.16 -12.30 6.40
C PHE A 340 -3.45 -12.43 7.21
N MET A 341 -4.54 -12.64 6.50
CA MET A 341 -5.86 -12.84 7.09
C MET A 341 -6.46 -14.15 6.59
N ASN A 342 -7.13 -14.85 7.49
CA ASN A 342 -7.95 -16.03 7.23
C ASN A 342 -9.22 -15.93 8.07
N GLY A 343 -10.38 -16.00 7.44
CA GLY A 343 -11.69 -15.81 8.07
C GLY A 343 -12.21 -14.38 8.02
N GLU A 344 -11.68 -13.56 7.10
CA GLU A 344 -12.16 -12.19 6.87
C GLU A 344 -11.99 -11.82 5.40
N TYR A 345 -12.99 -11.18 4.81
CA TYR A 345 -12.88 -10.68 3.45
C TYR A 345 -12.04 -9.40 3.36
N SER A 346 -11.21 -9.31 2.34
CA SER A 346 -10.47 -8.08 2.07
C SER A 346 -11.41 -6.93 1.74
N LEU A 347 -11.09 -5.71 2.19
CA LEU A 347 -11.86 -4.48 1.90
C LEU A 347 -12.04 -4.19 0.38
N VAL A 348 -11.30 -4.87 -0.48
CA VAL A 348 -11.44 -4.76 -1.94
C VAL A 348 -12.36 -5.83 -2.54
N GLU A 349 -12.93 -6.71 -1.70
CA GLU A 349 -13.91 -7.71 -2.08
C GLU A 349 -15.30 -7.21 -1.70
N ASP A 350 -16.00 -6.65 -2.66
CA ASP A 350 -17.41 -6.26 -2.53
C ASP A 350 -18.32 -7.48 -2.76
N ASP A 351 -19.48 -7.49 -2.11
CA ASP A 351 -20.56 -8.46 -2.35
C ASP A 351 -20.18 -9.93 -2.08
N HIS A 352 -19.96 -10.28 -0.83
CA HIS A 352 -19.60 -11.62 -0.37
C HIS A 352 -20.68 -12.22 0.57
N PRO A 353 -20.86 -13.56 0.57
CA PRO A 353 -21.75 -14.22 1.52
C PRO A 353 -21.17 -14.18 2.94
N PRO A 354 -22.01 -14.23 4.00
CA PRO A 354 -21.50 -14.36 5.38
C PRO A 354 -20.65 -15.62 5.53
N LEU A 355 -19.60 -15.53 6.33
CA LEU A 355 -18.77 -16.67 6.70
C LEU A 355 -19.38 -17.41 7.89
N ASN A 356 -19.29 -18.74 7.88
CA ASN A 356 -19.63 -19.58 9.02
C ASN A 356 -18.36 -20.01 9.79
N GLN A 357 -17.22 -20.04 9.11
CA GLN A 357 -15.92 -20.41 9.66
C GLN A 357 -14.80 -19.91 8.72
N ALA A 358 -13.60 -19.77 9.22
CA ALA A 358 -12.41 -19.52 8.42
C ALA A 358 -12.09 -20.71 7.49
N SER A 359 -11.57 -20.43 6.29
CA SER A 359 -11.32 -21.44 5.27
C SER A 359 -10.12 -22.34 5.56
N LEU A 360 -9.11 -21.84 6.27
CA LEU A 360 -7.91 -22.60 6.64
C LEU A 360 -7.90 -22.89 8.14
N THR A 361 -7.29 -24.03 8.52
CA THR A 361 -6.94 -24.28 9.92
C THR A 361 -5.78 -23.39 10.38
N ASP A 362 -5.57 -23.28 11.71
CA ASP A 362 -4.43 -22.53 12.25
C ASP A 362 -3.09 -23.07 11.74
N ALA A 363 -2.97 -24.40 11.59
CA ALA A 363 -1.77 -25.05 11.09
C ALA A 363 -1.52 -24.77 9.59
N GLU A 364 -2.56 -24.87 8.76
CA GLU A 364 -2.49 -24.52 7.34
C GLU A 364 -2.15 -23.04 7.14
N ALA A 365 -2.83 -22.14 7.87
CA ALA A 365 -2.60 -20.70 7.82
C ALA A 365 -1.14 -20.36 8.18
N ALA A 366 -0.62 -20.93 9.28
CA ALA A 366 0.76 -20.71 9.70
C ALA A 366 1.79 -21.33 8.72
N GLY A 367 1.51 -22.51 8.18
CA GLY A 367 2.37 -23.13 7.17
C GLY A 367 2.44 -22.32 5.88
N LEU A 368 1.31 -21.79 5.43
CA LEU A 368 1.25 -20.92 4.25
C LEU A 368 1.92 -19.57 4.50
N TRP A 369 1.71 -18.97 5.68
CA TRP A 369 2.42 -17.78 6.13
C TRP A 369 3.94 -17.95 6.06
N ASP A 370 4.46 -19.03 6.66
CA ASP A 370 5.88 -19.34 6.66
C ASP A 370 6.44 -19.51 5.23
N ALA A 371 5.70 -20.19 4.36
CA ALA A 371 6.11 -20.40 2.99
C ALA A 371 6.21 -19.09 2.18
N ILE A 372 5.31 -18.14 2.43
CA ILE A 372 5.31 -16.83 1.78
C ILE A 372 6.41 -15.95 2.39
N THR A 373 6.43 -15.80 3.70
CA THR A 373 7.26 -14.79 4.37
C THR A 373 8.75 -15.14 4.39
N ARG A 374 9.14 -16.42 4.42
CA ARG A 374 10.54 -16.84 4.29
C ARG A 374 11.16 -16.45 2.95
N SER A 375 10.35 -16.23 1.91
CA SER A 375 10.80 -15.78 0.60
C SER A 375 10.85 -14.25 0.47
N PHE A 376 10.27 -13.53 1.43
CA PHE A 376 10.17 -12.07 1.40
C PHE A 376 11.52 -11.43 1.72
N ARG A 377 12.02 -10.61 0.80
CA ARG A 377 13.33 -9.97 0.91
C ARG A 377 13.42 -8.69 0.08
N ALA A 378 14.42 -7.88 0.35
CA ALA A 378 14.82 -6.83 -0.56
C ALA A 378 15.27 -7.43 -1.91
N ARG A 379 14.94 -6.77 -3.03
CA ARG A 379 15.49 -7.15 -4.34
C ARG A 379 16.99 -6.79 -4.40
N ASP A 380 17.73 -7.57 -5.17
CA ASP A 380 19.10 -7.20 -5.50
C ASP A 380 19.10 -5.86 -6.25
N ASN A 381 20.02 -4.96 -5.89
CA ASN A 381 20.16 -3.62 -6.47
C ASN A 381 18.89 -2.73 -6.43
N ALA A 382 17.95 -2.95 -5.51
CA ALA A 382 16.69 -2.21 -5.47
C ALA A 382 16.80 -0.75 -5.02
N PHE A 383 17.87 -0.41 -4.27
CA PHE A 383 18.04 0.88 -3.56
C PHE A 383 19.07 1.79 -4.21
#